data_967b582a004a91c03ce331c155b275ad
#
_entry.id   967b582a004a91c03ce331c155b275ad
#
_cell.length_a   1.000
_cell.length_b   1.000
_cell.length_c   1.000
_cell.angle_alpha   90.00
_cell.angle_beta   90.00
_cell.angle_gamma   90.00
#
_symmetry.space_group_name_H-M   'P 1'
#
loop_
_entity.id
_entity.type
_entity.pdbx_description
1 polymer ?
#
loop_
_entity_poly.entity_id
_entity_poly.type
_entity_poly.pdbx_seq_one_letter_code
_entity_poly.pdbx_strand_id
1 'polypeptide(L)'
;MKWYLKIMAQYVNFSGRARRTEYWMFVLFYSLILFAALILDNILGFDFKYEMMGQTVSTGYGWGYLIVVALHFLPALGAVVRRLHDVGKSGWMYLIILIPLIGVIWLLVLLVKDSQLGENKYGPNPKASA
;
A
#
# COMPACT_ATOMS: atom_id res chain seq x y z
N MET A 1 7.53 1.14 12.96
CA MET A 1 6.85 2.45 12.94
C MET A 1 7.62 3.52 12.15
N LYS A 2 8.94 3.61 12.30
CA LYS A 2 9.75 4.60 11.54
C LYS A 2 9.57 4.51 10.02
N TRP A 3 9.46 3.32 9.47
CA TRP A 3 9.28 3.10 8.03
C TRP A 3 7.91 3.59 7.54
N TYR A 4 6.87 3.36 8.34
CA TYR A 4 5.54 3.86 8.06
C TYR A 4 5.52 5.39 8.05
N LEU A 5 6.09 6.01 9.08
CA LEU A 5 6.15 7.47 9.17
C LEU A 5 6.97 8.08 8.04
N LYS A 6 8.04 7.41 7.61
CA LYS A 6 8.85 7.86 6.48
C LYS A 6 8.03 7.92 5.18
N ILE A 7 7.23 6.89 4.93
CA ILE A 7 6.37 6.88 3.73
C ILE A 7 5.28 7.94 3.83
N MET A 8 4.65 8.09 4.99
CA MET A 8 3.64 9.13 5.19
C MET A 8 4.21 10.54 5.05
N ALA A 9 5.46 10.74 5.46
CA ALA A 9 6.15 12.03 5.28
C ALA A 9 6.41 12.35 3.81
N GLN A 10 6.50 11.34 2.95
CA GLN A 10 6.68 11.47 1.51
C GLN A 10 5.35 11.36 0.77
N TYR A 11 4.33 12.01 1.27
CA TYR A 11 2.92 11.81 0.89
C TYR A 11 2.66 11.86 -0.62
N VAL A 12 3.31 12.77 -1.35
CA VAL A 12 3.16 12.93 -2.81
C VAL A 12 4.46 12.71 -3.57
N ASN A 13 5.45 12.04 -2.96
CA ASN A 13 6.72 11.79 -3.61
C ASN A 13 6.69 10.47 -4.38
N PHE A 14 6.75 10.55 -5.71
CA PHE A 14 6.78 9.40 -6.61
C PHE A 14 8.16 9.15 -7.22
N SER A 15 9.19 9.88 -6.78
CA SER A 15 10.57 9.73 -7.24
C SER A 15 11.42 9.02 -6.22
N GLY A 16 12.58 8.50 -6.65
CA GLY A 16 13.49 7.79 -5.77
C GLY A 16 13.16 6.30 -5.65
N ARG A 17 13.74 5.66 -4.65
CA ARG A 17 13.65 4.21 -4.41
C ARG A 17 13.21 3.94 -2.99
N ALA A 18 12.40 2.90 -2.80
CA ALA A 18 12.00 2.41 -1.48
C ALA A 18 12.53 0.97 -1.30
N ARG A 19 13.27 0.74 -0.22
CA ARG A 19 13.79 -0.60 0.07
C ARG A 19 12.64 -1.54 0.49
N ARG A 20 12.91 -2.84 0.37
CA ARG A 20 11.94 -3.90 0.70
C ARG A 20 11.35 -3.73 2.11
N THR A 21 12.20 -3.52 3.11
CA THR A 21 11.78 -3.35 4.52
C THR A 21 10.86 -2.14 4.68
N GLU A 22 11.19 -1.01 4.05
CA GLU A 22 10.38 0.21 4.10
C GLU A 22 8.97 -0.04 3.59
N TYR A 23 8.86 -0.65 2.42
CA TYR A 23 7.57 -0.94 1.79
C TYR A 23 6.72 -1.91 2.63
N TRP A 24 7.30 -3.06 3.01
CA TRP A 24 6.53 -4.10 3.70
C TRP A 24 6.18 -3.73 5.13
N MET A 25 7.01 -2.94 5.82
CA MET A 25 6.64 -2.39 7.13
C MET A 25 5.51 -1.39 7.01
N PHE A 26 5.48 -0.58 5.96
CA PHE A 26 4.34 0.29 5.68
C PHE A 26 3.07 -0.53 5.45
N VAL A 27 3.13 -1.57 4.63
CA VAL A 27 1.99 -2.47 4.37
C VAL A 27 1.48 -3.07 5.67
N LEU A 28 2.38 -3.52 6.55
CA LEU A 28 2.01 -4.08 7.84
C LEU A 28 1.21 -3.08 8.70
N PHE A 29 1.77 -1.89 8.92
CA PHE A 29 1.11 -0.90 9.77
C PHE A 29 -0.17 -0.36 9.14
N TYR A 30 -0.18 -0.15 7.84
CA TYR A 30 -1.40 0.25 7.13
C TYR A 30 -2.49 -0.82 7.26
N SER A 31 -2.16 -2.09 7.13
CA SER A 31 -3.11 -3.19 7.30
C SER A 31 -3.68 -3.26 8.72
N LEU A 32 -2.83 -3.03 9.73
CA LEU A 32 -3.28 -2.98 11.12
C LEU A 32 -4.24 -1.82 11.37
N ILE A 33 -3.97 -0.65 10.80
CA ILE A 33 -4.84 0.52 10.91
C ILE A 33 -6.18 0.27 10.20
N LEU A 34 -6.16 -0.34 9.02
CA LEU A 34 -7.39 -0.70 8.30
C LEU A 34 -8.23 -1.69 9.11
N PHE A 35 -7.61 -2.69 9.71
CA PHE A 35 -8.30 -3.67 10.52
C PHE A 35 -8.92 -3.03 11.76
N ALA A 36 -8.19 -2.14 12.44
CA ALA A 36 -8.73 -1.39 13.57
C ALA A 36 -9.92 -0.52 13.16
N ALA A 37 -9.84 0.17 12.02
CA ALA A 37 -10.95 0.97 11.51
C ALA A 37 -12.18 0.12 11.21
N LEU A 38 -11.98 -1.07 10.64
CA LEU A 38 -13.06 -2.01 10.36
C LEU A 38 -13.78 -2.44 11.64
N ILE A 39 -13.02 -2.80 12.68
CA ILE A 39 -13.57 -3.20 13.98
C ILE A 39 -14.35 -2.03 14.60
N LEU A 40 -13.77 -0.83 14.61
CA LEU A 40 -14.41 0.35 15.20
C LEU A 40 -15.69 0.73 14.47
N ASP A 41 -15.71 0.64 13.13
CA ASP A 41 -16.93 0.92 12.36
C ASP A 41 -18.07 -0.02 12.74
N ASN A 42 -17.77 -1.30 12.92
CA ASN A 42 -18.78 -2.27 13.32
C ASN A 42 -19.25 -2.07 14.77
N ILE A 43 -18.35 -1.75 15.70
CA ILE A 43 -18.69 -1.51 17.10
C ILE A 43 -19.52 -0.23 17.25
N LEU A 44 -19.12 0.84 16.54
CA LEU A 44 -19.78 2.16 16.65
C LEU A 44 -21.00 2.31 15.75
N GLY A 45 -21.30 1.32 14.90
CA GLY A 45 -22.45 1.34 14.02
C GLY A 45 -22.28 2.24 12.79
N PHE A 46 -21.04 2.53 12.40
CA PHE A 46 -20.72 3.32 11.19
C PHE A 46 -20.62 2.47 9.93
N ASP A 47 -20.81 1.14 10.04
CA ASP A 47 -20.77 0.22 8.92
C ASP A 47 -21.95 0.44 7.97
N PHE A 48 -21.69 0.28 6.68
CA PHE A 48 -22.72 0.38 5.65
C PHE A 48 -23.63 -0.84 5.66
N LYS A 49 -24.93 -0.61 5.65
CA LYS A 49 -25.94 -1.66 5.71
C LYS A 49 -26.84 -1.59 4.48
N TYR A 50 -27.37 -2.73 4.11
CA TYR A 50 -28.33 -2.83 3.03
C TYR A 50 -29.44 -3.83 3.39
N GLU A 51 -30.59 -3.68 2.76
CA GLU A 51 -31.72 -4.59 2.97
C GLU A 51 -31.65 -5.72 1.95
N MET A 52 -31.74 -6.96 2.45
CA MET A 52 -31.79 -8.15 1.60
C MET A 52 -32.77 -9.15 2.20
N MET A 53 -33.80 -9.53 1.42
CA MET A 53 -34.87 -10.47 1.84
C MET A 53 -35.56 -10.07 3.16
N GLY A 54 -35.77 -8.76 3.38
CA GLY A 54 -36.39 -8.24 4.60
C GLY A 54 -35.50 -8.22 5.83
N GLN A 55 -34.21 -8.45 5.66
CA GLN A 55 -33.22 -8.37 6.75
C GLN A 55 -32.15 -7.32 6.46
N THR A 56 -31.77 -6.59 7.50
CA THR A 56 -30.67 -5.63 7.41
C THR A 56 -29.35 -6.39 7.51
N VAL A 57 -28.51 -6.27 6.48
CA VAL A 57 -27.20 -6.94 6.41
C VAL A 57 -26.10 -5.90 6.41
N SER A 58 -25.10 -6.07 7.28
CA SER A 58 -23.91 -5.22 7.31
C SER A 58 -22.92 -5.65 6.22
N THR A 59 -22.30 -4.66 5.55
CA THR A 59 -21.20 -4.92 4.61
C THR A 59 -19.89 -5.22 5.34
N GLY A 60 -19.80 -4.89 6.65
CA GLY A 60 -18.58 -4.94 7.42
C GLY A 60 -17.67 -3.72 7.23
N TYR A 61 -17.87 -2.94 6.19
CA TYR A 61 -17.09 -1.73 5.89
C TYR A 61 -17.88 -0.50 6.31
N GLY A 62 -17.19 0.58 6.68
CA GLY A 62 -17.85 1.80 7.13
C GLY A 62 -17.04 3.05 6.81
N TRP A 63 -17.48 4.18 7.39
CA TRP A 63 -16.87 5.48 7.13
C TRP A 63 -15.41 5.57 7.61
N GLY A 64 -15.09 4.99 8.77
CA GLY A 64 -13.71 4.97 9.28
C GLY A 64 -12.76 4.25 8.33
N TYR A 65 -13.17 3.10 7.82
CA TYR A 65 -12.40 2.36 6.82
C TYR A 65 -12.14 3.20 5.57
N LEU A 66 -13.19 3.86 5.03
CA LEU A 66 -13.05 4.71 3.83
C LEU A 66 -12.13 5.90 4.06
N ILE A 67 -12.20 6.53 5.23
CA ILE A 67 -11.32 7.65 5.57
C ILE A 67 -9.86 7.19 5.62
N VAL A 68 -9.58 6.05 6.25
CA VAL A 68 -8.22 5.50 6.30
C VAL A 68 -7.70 5.19 4.89
N VAL A 69 -8.51 4.56 4.03
CA VAL A 69 -8.14 4.27 2.65
C VAL A 69 -7.82 5.56 1.89
N ALA A 70 -8.68 6.59 2.02
CA ALA A 70 -8.48 7.86 1.33
C ALA A 70 -7.19 8.56 1.79
N LEU A 71 -6.91 8.57 3.09
CA LEU A 71 -5.70 9.20 3.65
C LEU A 71 -4.41 8.48 3.23
N HIS A 72 -4.48 7.18 3.00
CA HIS A 72 -3.30 6.38 2.64
C HIS A 72 -3.16 6.15 1.13
N PHE A 73 -4.12 6.58 0.33
CA PHE A 73 -4.12 6.32 -1.11
C PHE A 73 -2.86 6.83 -1.80
N LEU A 74 -2.55 8.11 -1.66
CA LEU A 74 -1.36 8.71 -2.28
C LEU A 74 -0.05 8.18 -1.70
N PRO A 75 0.11 8.09 -0.36
CA PRO A 75 1.33 7.48 0.20
C PRO A 75 1.54 6.03 -0.23
N ALA A 76 0.47 5.23 -0.28
CA ALA A 76 0.55 3.85 -0.71
C ALA A 76 0.95 3.73 -2.19
N LEU A 77 0.34 4.55 -3.04
CA LEU A 77 0.69 4.59 -4.46
C LEU A 77 2.16 5.00 -4.65
N GLY A 78 2.60 6.04 -3.96
CA GLY A 78 3.99 6.48 -3.99
C GLY A 78 4.96 5.40 -3.49
N ALA A 79 4.57 4.67 -2.45
CA ALA A 79 5.39 3.57 -1.92
C ALA A 79 5.56 2.45 -2.95
N VAL A 80 4.48 2.06 -3.65
CA VAL A 80 4.55 1.05 -4.72
C VAL A 80 5.44 1.53 -5.86
N VAL A 81 5.26 2.76 -6.31
CA VAL A 81 6.07 3.33 -7.41
C VAL A 81 7.55 3.34 -7.03
N ARG A 82 7.90 3.85 -5.83
CA ARG A 82 9.29 3.87 -5.36
C ARG A 82 9.83 2.45 -5.16
N ARG A 83 8.98 1.51 -4.77
CA ARG A 83 9.39 0.10 -4.63
C ARG A 83 9.70 -0.53 -5.98
N LEU A 84 8.92 -0.24 -7.02
CA LEU A 84 9.20 -0.68 -8.39
C LEU A 84 10.50 -0.06 -8.91
N HIS A 85 10.74 1.22 -8.62
CA HIS A 85 11.99 1.88 -8.95
C HIS A 85 13.20 1.17 -8.32
N ASP A 86 13.03 0.66 -7.09
CA ASP A 86 14.11 -0.02 -6.36
C ASP A 86 14.55 -1.32 -7.03
N VAL A 87 13.68 -1.97 -7.77
CA VAL A 87 14.00 -3.16 -8.58
C VAL A 87 14.22 -2.83 -10.06
N GLY A 88 14.40 -1.56 -10.39
CA GLY A 88 14.73 -1.10 -11.75
C GLY A 88 13.56 -1.03 -12.70
N LYS A 89 12.33 -1.04 -12.20
CA LYS A 89 11.11 -0.99 -13.01
C LYS A 89 10.43 0.37 -12.92
N SER A 90 9.77 0.78 -14.02
CA SER A 90 8.93 1.97 -14.03
C SER A 90 7.71 1.80 -13.11
N GLY A 91 7.23 2.91 -12.54
CA GLY A 91 5.97 2.92 -11.77
C GLY A 91 4.76 2.45 -12.58
N TRP A 92 4.79 2.60 -13.90
CA TRP A 92 3.73 2.11 -14.79
C TRP A 92 3.58 0.59 -14.76
N MET A 93 4.59 -0.15 -14.29
CA MET A 93 4.48 -1.60 -14.08
C MET A 93 3.39 -1.98 -13.07
N TYR A 94 2.95 -1.04 -12.22
CA TYR A 94 1.80 -1.27 -11.35
C TYR A 94 0.55 -1.68 -12.13
N LEU A 95 0.40 -1.20 -13.37
CA LEU A 95 -0.75 -1.51 -14.22
C LEU A 95 -0.84 -2.97 -14.66
N ILE A 96 0.20 -3.79 -14.41
CA ILE A 96 0.12 -5.23 -14.70
C ILE A 96 -0.94 -5.93 -13.86
N ILE A 97 -1.39 -5.33 -12.75
CA ILE A 97 -2.49 -5.88 -11.94
C ILE A 97 -3.80 -6.00 -12.73
N LEU A 98 -3.93 -5.25 -13.84
CA LEU A 98 -5.10 -5.34 -14.72
C LEU A 98 -5.15 -6.68 -15.48
N ILE A 99 -4.05 -7.42 -15.54
CA ILE A 99 -4.01 -8.79 -16.07
C ILE A 99 -4.43 -9.72 -14.93
N PRO A 100 -5.59 -10.40 -15.02
CA PRO A 100 -6.08 -11.24 -13.93
C PRO A 100 -5.09 -12.36 -13.57
N LEU A 101 -4.90 -12.61 -12.29
CA LEU A 101 -4.02 -13.63 -11.69
C LEU A 101 -2.54 -13.42 -12.02
N ILE A 102 -2.14 -13.49 -13.30
CA ILE A 102 -0.74 -13.40 -13.75
C ILE A 102 -0.14 -12.05 -13.34
N GLY A 103 -0.86 -10.96 -13.59
CA GLY A 103 -0.39 -9.61 -13.25
C GLY A 103 -0.19 -9.40 -11.76
N VAL A 104 -1.12 -9.88 -10.94
CA VAL A 104 -1.03 -9.77 -9.47
C VAL A 104 0.16 -10.56 -8.95
N ILE A 105 0.36 -11.80 -9.42
CA ILE A 105 1.49 -12.64 -9.02
C ILE A 105 2.81 -12.00 -9.45
N TRP A 106 2.89 -11.49 -10.68
CA TRP A 106 4.08 -10.82 -11.18
C TRP A 106 4.44 -9.59 -10.35
N LEU A 107 3.43 -8.75 -10.03
CA LEU A 107 3.63 -7.58 -9.21
C LEU A 107 4.14 -7.97 -7.81
N LEU A 108 3.57 -8.98 -7.17
CA LEU A 108 4.03 -9.48 -5.88
C LEU A 108 5.50 -9.92 -5.93
N VAL A 109 5.90 -10.63 -6.98
CA VAL A 109 7.31 -11.03 -7.18
C VAL A 109 8.23 -9.80 -7.21
N LEU A 110 7.84 -8.76 -7.95
CA LEU A 110 8.62 -7.51 -8.01
C LEU A 110 8.70 -6.82 -6.64
N LEU A 111 7.61 -6.83 -5.89
CA LEU A 111 7.54 -6.15 -4.58
C LEU A 111 8.35 -6.88 -3.49
N VAL A 112 8.49 -8.20 -3.57
CA VAL A 112 9.29 -8.98 -2.60
C VAL A 112 10.75 -9.13 -3.03
N LYS A 113 11.09 -8.84 -4.26
CA LYS A 113 12.47 -8.91 -4.78
C LYS A 113 13.35 -7.90 -4.04
N ASP A 114 14.61 -8.25 -3.78
CA ASP A 114 15.53 -7.35 -3.10
C ASP A 114 15.91 -6.14 -3.97
N SER A 115 16.46 -5.10 -3.32
CA SER A 115 16.91 -3.88 -4.01
C SER A 115 17.92 -4.20 -5.10
N GLN A 116 17.78 -3.53 -6.26
CA GLN A 116 18.79 -3.62 -7.31
C GLN A 116 20.12 -3.07 -6.80
N LEU A 117 21.19 -3.81 -7.04
CA LEU A 117 22.53 -3.43 -6.58
C LEU A 117 22.99 -2.13 -7.25
N GLY A 118 23.71 -1.32 -6.48
CA GLY A 118 24.25 -0.06 -6.97
C GLY A 118 23.21 1.00 -7.28
N GLU A 119 23.66 2.06 -7.92
CA GLU A 119 22.80 3.13 -8.40
C GLU A 119 22.09 2.69 -9.69
N ASN A 120 20.83 3.09 -9.83
CA ASN A 120 20.11 2.94 -11.08
C ASN A 120 19.52 4.30 -11.50
N LYS A 121 18.77 4.35 -12.60
CA LYS A 121 18.21 5.62 -13.11
C LYS A 121 17.27 6.33 -12.14
N TYR A 122 16.84 5.68 -11.07
CA TYR A 122 15.96 6.25 -10.05
C TYR A 122 16.71 6.72 -8.80
N GLY A 123 18.01 6.52 -8.73
CA GLY A 123 18.84 6.97 -7.63
C GLY A 123 19.73 5.90 -7.02
N PRO A 124 20.42 6.24 -5.92
CA PRO A 124 21.31 5.32 -5.24
C PRO A 124 20.54 4.20 -4.55
N ASN A 125 21.22 3.08 -4.30
CA ASN A 125 20.64 1.96 -3.56
C ASN A 125 20.30 2.42 -2.14
N PRO A 126 19.01 2.36 -1.71
CA PRO A 126 18.63 2.83 -0.38
C PRO A 126 19.25 2.02 0.75
N LYS A 127 19.77 0.81 0.50
CA LYS A 127 20.47 0.00 1.48
C LYS A 127 21.92 0.45 1.68
N ALA A 128 22.48 1.19 0.74
CA ALA A 128 23.87 1.67 0.83
C ALA A 128 24.05 2.79 1.88
N SER A 129 22.97 3.51 2.21
CA SER A 129 22.98 4.61 3.18
C SER A 129 22.42 4.21 4.55
N ALA A 130 22.13 2.94 4.73
CA ALA A 130 21.57 2.43 5.99
C ALA A 130 22.64 2.19 7.04
#